data_66365dea7f3f08723b008049516e801e
#
_entry.id   66365dea7f3f08723b008049516e801e
#
_cell.length_a   1.000
_cell.length_b   1.000
_cell.length_c   1.000
_cell.angle_alpha   90.00
_cell.angle_beta   90.00
_cell.angle_gamma   90.00
#
_symmetry.space_group_name_H-M   'P 1'
#
loop_
_entity.id
_entity.type
_entity.pdbx_description
1 polymer ?
#
loop_
_entity_poly.entity_id
_entity_poly.type
_entity_poly.pdbx_seq_one_letter_code
_entity_poly.pdbx_strand_id
1 'polypeptide(L)'
;LATKEGILEKFMAGTLDAAGRYAALVPESAEASEMLVSVDIVDYSASAVAKAVEDCDVALLGLSVTGMTSPSGRGIVWLRVGARNTHGVERSLARYGYETVFTRNSDNTVVSDTDRDRINQLLRYLEV
;
A
#
# COMPACT_ATOMS: atom_id res chain seq x y z
N LEU A 1 -18.84 -14.60 -16.17
CA LEU A 1 -17.40 -14.83 -16.30
C LEU A 1 -16.80 -13.79 -17.25
N ALA A 2 -15.70 -13.19 -16.81
CA ALA A 2 -15.00 -12.23 -17.65
C ALA A 2 -14.27 -12.95 -18.78
N THR A 3 -14.42 -12.48 -20.00
CA THR A 3 -13.66 -12.99 -21.13
C THR A 3 -12.27 -12.36 -21.14
N LYS A 4 -11.33 -12.98 -21.84
CA LYS A 4 -9.98 -12.44 -22.00
C LYS A 4 -10.03 -11.01 -22.61
N GLU A 5 -10.84 -10.82 -23.63
CA GLU A 5 -11.03 -9.53 -24.29
C GLU A 5 -11.65 -8.52 -23.34
N GLY A 6 -12.64 -8.92 -22.55
CA GLY A 6 -13.29 -8.04 -21.56
C GLY A 6 -12.34 -7.58 -20.46
N ILE A 7 -11.47 -8.48 -19.97
CA ILE A 7 -10.46 -8.15 -18.99
C ILE A 7 -9.45 -7.16 -19.57
N LEU A 8 -8.96 -7.44 -20.77
CA LEU A 8 -7.98 -6.59 -21.45
C LEU A 8 -8.55 -5.19 -21.72
N GLU A 9 -9.78 -5.13 -22.22
CA GLU A 9 -10.46 -3.87 -22.48
C GLU A 9 -10.58 -3.03 -21.21
N LYS A 10 -11.02 -3.64 -20.13
CA LYS A 10 -11.17 -2.97 -18.84
C LYS A 10 -9.84 -2.44 -18.32
N PHE A 11 -8.78 -3.23 -18.43
CA PHE A 11 -7.44 -2.84 -18.03
C PHE A 11 -6.92 -1.68 -18.89
N MET A 12 -7.08 -1.79 -20.22
CA MET A 12 -6.62 -0.76 -21.15
C MET A 12 -7.38 0.56 -20.97
N ALA A 13 -8.69 0.49 -20.68
CA ALA A 13 -9.45 1.69 -20.36
C ALA A 13 -8.89 2.41 -19.14
N GLY A 14 -8.44 1.63 -18.13
CA GLY A 14 -7.81 2.19 -16.94
C GLY A 14 -6.47 2.85 -17.19
N THR A 15 -5.85 2.65 -18.37
CA THR A 15 -4.58 3.29 -18.69
C THR A 15 -4.72 4.70 -19.23
N LEU A 16 -5.96 5.18 -19.44
CA LEU A 16 -6.19 6.52 -19.97
C LEU A 16 -5.76 7.61 -19.00
N ASP A 17 -5.90 7.38 -17.69
CA ASP A 17 -5.42 8.30 -16.67
C ASP A 17 -5.01 7.53 -15.41
N ALA A 18 -4.35 8.23 -14.46
CA ALA A 18 -3.83 7.60 -13.25
C ALA A 18 -4.95 7.05 -12.36
N ALA A 19 -6.06 7.75 -12.22
CA ALA A 19 -7.20 7.30 -11.41
C ALA A 19 -7.83 6.04 -12.00
N GLY A 20 -7.98 5.98 -13.31
CA GLY A 20 -8.51 4.82 -14.00
C GLY A 20 -7.59 3.60 -13.86
N ARG A 21 -6.29 3.82 -13.95
CA ARG A 21 -5.31 2.74 -13.72
C ARG A 21 -5.41 2.18 -12.30
N TYR A 22 -5.50 3.05 -11.32
CA TYR A 22 -5.64 2.65 -9.93
C TYR A 22 -6.91 1.83 -9.73
N ALA A 23 -8.03 2.33 -10.24
CA ALA A 23 -9.32 1.65 -10.13
C ALA A 23 -9.30 0.26 -10.79
N ALA A 24 -8.57 0.10 -11.89
CA ALA A 24 -8.46 -1.17 -12.59
C ALA A 24 -7.60 -2.20 -11.85
N LEU A 25 -6.63 -1.74 -11.07
CA LEU A 25 -5.66 -2.62 -10.40
C LEU A 25 -6.03 -2.96 -8.97
N VAL A 26 -6.88 -2.17 -8.33
CA VAL A 26 -7.16 -2.29 -6.90
C VAL A 26 -8.55 -2.89 -6.70
N PRO A 27 -8.66 -4.05 -6.03
CA PRO A 27 -9.97 -4.61 -5.72
C PRO A 27 -10.69 -3.76 -4.69
N GLU A 28 -11.99 -3.56 -4.89
CA GLU A 28 -12.82 -2.87 -3.91
C GLU A 28 -13.07 -3.79 -2.73
N SER A 29 -12.86 -3.27 -1.51
CA SER A 29 -13.15 -4.01 -0.29
C SER A 29 -13.18 -3.05 0.89
N ALA A 30 -14.27 -3.10 1.66
CA ALA A 30 -14.38 -2.35 2.92
C ALA A 30 -13.45 -2.92 3.99
N GLU A 31 -13.00 -4.17 3.83
CA GLU A 31 -12.12 -4.84 4.79
C GLU A 31 -10.64 -4.65 4.46
N ALA A 32 -10.34 -3.86 3.43
CA ALA A 32 -8.95 -3.63 3.02
C ALA A 32 -8.41 -2.33 3.59
N SER A 33 -7.09 -2.29 3.73
CA SER A 33 -6.36 -1.09 4.14
C SER A 33 -5.18 -0.86 3.21
N GLU A 34 -4.81 0.40 3.03
CA GLU A 34 -3.61 0.79 2.31
C GLU A 34 -2.52 1.16 3.30
N MET A 35 -1.28 0.82 2.95
CA MET A 35 -0.12 1.11 3.78
C MET A 35 1.00 1.66 2.91
N LEU A 36 1.72 2.63 3.44
CA LEU A 36 3.00 3.05 2.87
C LEU A 36 4.09 2.61 3.84
N VAL A 37 5.08 1.92 3.32
CA VAL A 37 6.12 1.28 4.11
C VAL A 37 7.49 1.74 3.62
N SER A 38 8.32 2.17 4.56
CA SER A 38 9.70 2.57 4.29
C SER A 38 10.60 1.33 4.28
N VAL A 39 11.39 1.20 3.23
CA VAL A 39 12.28 0.04 3.05
C VAL A 39 13.68 0.52 2.65
N ASP A 40 14.70 -0.26 3.03
CA ASP A 40 16.02 -0.09 2.44
C ASP A 40 15.97 -0.70 1.03
N ILE A 41 16.04 0.15 0.02
CA ILE A 41 15.83 -0.29 -1.37
C ILE A 41 16.88 -1.33 -1.82
N VAL A 42 18.07 -1.31 -1.23
CA VAL A 42 19.12 -2.28 -1.55
C VAL A 42 18.75 -3.67 -1.04
N ASP A 43 18.14 -3.75 0.14
CA ASP A 43 17.76 -5.00 0.78
C ASP A 43 16.29 -5.35 0.57
N TYR A 44 15.58 -4.57 -0.21
CA TYR A 44 14.15 -4.79 -0.44
C TYR A 44 13.92 -6.14 -1.12
N SER A 45 12.92 -6.86 -0.62
CA SER A 45 12.48 -8.13 -1.18
C SER A 45 10.96 -8.20 -1.15
N ALA A 46 10.34 -8.32 -2.33
CA ALA A 46 8.88 -8.45 -2.44
C ALA A 46 8.40 -9.71 -1.72
N SER A 47 9.15 -10.81 -1.81
CA SER A 47 8.76 -12.06 -1.15
C SER A 47 8.82 -11.92 0.37
N ALA A 48 9.77 -11.18 0.92
CA ALA A 48 9.85 -10.94 2.36
C ALA A 48 8.68 -10.08 2.85
N VAL A 49 8.30 -9.05 2.10
CA VAL A 49 7.13 -8.22 2.41
C VAL A 49 5.86 -9.07 2.38
N ALA A 50 5.67 -9.85 1.32
CA ALA A 50 4.51 -10.74 1.18
C ALA A 50 4.44 -11.73 2.34
N LYS A 51 5.56 -12.34 2.70
CA LYS A 51 5.64 -13.27 3.82
C LYS A 51 5.27 -12.59 5.15
N ALA A 52 5.77 -11.39 5.38
CA ALA A 52 5.45 -10.64 6.61
C ALA A 52 3.94 -10.39 6.73
N VAL A 53 3.28 -10.06 5.64
CA VAL A 53 1.83 -9.84 5.62
C VAL A 53 1.08 -11.16 5.81
N GLU A 54 1.44 -12.18 5.06
CA GLU A 54 0.72 -13.45 5.07
C GLU A 54 0.93 -14.25 6.35
N ASP A 55 2.05 -14.07 7.04
CA ASP A 55 2.30 -14.69 8.35
C ASP A 55 1.30 -14.23 9.42
N CYS A 56 0.58 -13.14 9.17
CA CYS A 56 -0.48 -12.64 10.06
C CYS A 56 -1.88 -13.14 9.66
N ASP A 57 -1.97 -14.10 8.75
CA ASP A 57 -3.23 -14.56 8.16
C ASP A 57 -3.99 -13.43 7.45
N VAL A 58 -3.26 -12.49 6.88
CA VAL A 58 -3.82 -11.37 6.13
C VAL A 58 -3.40 -11.52 4.67
N ALA A 59 -4.36 -11.35 3.76
CA ALA A 59 -4.08 -11.41 2.32
C ALA A 59 -3.36 -10.15 1.87
N LEU A 60 -2.32 -10.32 1.06
CA LEU A 60 -1.70 -9.20 0.35
C LEU A 60 -2.46 -9.01 -0.96
N LEU A 61 -3.15 -7.89 -1.10
CA LEU A 61 -4.03 -7.60 -2.25
C LEU A 61 -3.33 -6.75 -3.31
N GLY A 62 -2.27 -6.05 -2.96
CA GLY A 62 -1.51 -5.26 -3.90
C GLY A 62 -0.18 -4.86 -3.31
N LEU A 63 0.83 -4.73 -4.17
CA LEU A 63 2.16 -4.29 -3.80
C LEU A 63 2.76 -3.51 -4.96
N SER A 64 3.29 -2.34 -4.68
CA SER A 64 3.96 -1.54 -5.69
C SER A 64 5.14 -0.81 -5.07
N VAL A 65 6.30 -0.90 -5.72
CA VAL A 65 7.43 -0.05 -5.39
C VAL A 65 7.15 1.32 -6.01
N THR A 66 7.00 2.33 -5.17
CA THR A 66 6.72 3.69 -5.67
C THR A 66 8.00 4.38 -6.12
N GLY A 67 7.83 5.49 -6.85
CA GLY A 67 8.96 6.35 -7.20
C GLY A 67 9.37 7.30 -6.09
N MET A 68 8.73 7.22 -4.91
CA MET A 68 9.00 8.12 -3.79
C MET A 68 10.15 7.58 -2.95
N THR A 69 10.94 8.51 -2.42
CA THR A 69 12.02 8.19 -1.47
C THR A 69 11.95 9.15 -0.29
N SER A 70 12.44 8.69 0.85
CA SER A 70 12.57 9.55 2.03
C SER A 70 13.83 10.40 1.94
N PRO A 71 13.94 11.47 2.77
CA PRO A 71 15.18 12.26 2.86
C PRO A 71 16.42 11.43 3.22
N SER A 72 16.24 10.33 3.92
CA SER A 72 17.35 9.41 4.27
C SER A 72 17.69 8.43 3.15
N GLY A 73 17.02 8.52 2.00
CA GLY A 73 17.29 7.66 0.86
C GLY A 73 16.60 6.30 0.89
N ARG A 74 15.67 6.10 1.82
CA ARG A 74 14.88 4.88 1.88
C ARG A 74 13.77 4.94 0.83
N GLY A 75 13.45 3.79 0.24
CA GLY A 75 12.35 3.70 -0.70
C GLY A 75 11.00 3.61 0.01
N ILE A 76 9.94 3.90 -0.72
CA ILE A 76 8.57 3.78 -0.24
C ILE A 76 7.85 2.73 -1.07
N VAL A 77 7.25 1.76 -0.39
CA VAL A 77 6.47 0.70 -1.02
C VAL A 77 5.02 0.85 -0.59
N TRP A 78 4.12 0.79 -1.57
CA TRP A 78 2.69 0.81 -1.33
C TRP A 78 2.18 -0.62 -1.20
N LEU A 79 1.36 -0.86 -0.16
CA LEU A 79 0.70 -2.15 0.05
C LEU A 79 -0.80 -1.94 0.19
N ARG A 80 -1.55 -2.91 -0.29
CA ARG A 80 -2.96 -3.05 0.03
C ARG A 80 -3.15 -4.43 0.67
N VAL A 81 -3.71 -4.43 1.86
CA VAL A 81 -3.84 -5.65 2.67
C VAL A 81 -5.30 -5.89 3.02
N GLY A 82 -5.69 -7.16 3.14
CA GLY A 82 -7.06 -7.57 3.42
C GLY A 82 -7.38 -7.56 4.91
N ALA A 83 -7.13 -6.44 5.57
CA ALA A 83 -7.43 -6.27 6.99
C ALA A 83 -7.77 -4.81 7.29
N ARG A 84 -8.78 -4.59 8.12
CA ARG A 84 -9.11 -3.23 8.58
C ARG A 84 -8.12 -2.74 9.62
N ASN A 85 -7.73 -3.63 10.53
CA ASN A 85 -6.74 -3.34 11.57
C ASN A 85 -5.38 -3.82 11.10
N THR A 86 -4.46 -2.89 10.93
CA THR A 86 -3.12 -3.18 10.37
C THR A 86 -2.04 -3.36 11.44
N HIS A 87 -2.38 -3.32 12.73
CA HIS A 87 -1.37 -3.36 13.79
C HIS A 87 -0.53 -4.63 13.76
N GLY A 88 -1.14 -5.80 13.51
CA GLY A 88 -0.42 -7.06 13.40
C GLY A 88 0.52 -7.05 12.21
N VAL A 89 0.08 -6.53 11.08
CA VAL A 89 0.88 -6.43 9.87
C VAL A 89 2.06 -5.47 10.10
N GLU A 90 1.81 -4.33 10.74
CA GLU A 90 2.85 -3.34 11.03
C GLU A 90 3.95 -3.95 11.90
N ARG A 91 3.57 -4.72 12.93
CA ARG A 91 4.54 -5.40 13.81
C ARG A 91 5.33 -6.46 13.06
N SER A 92 4.65 -7.23 12.21
CA SER A 92 5.30 -8.25 11.41
C SER A 92 6.30 -7.64 10.43
N LEU A 93 5.92 -6.56 9.74
CA LEU A 93 6.82 -5.83 8.85
C LEU A 93 8.04 -5.29 9.60
N ALA A 94 7.84 -4.76 10.81
CA ALA A 94 8.92 -4.23 11.62
C ALA A 94 9.99 -5.28 11.94
N ARG A 95 9.60 -6.54 12.12
CA ARG A 95 10.55 -7.64 12.35
C ARG A 95 11.48 -7.87 11.17
N TYR A 96 11.04 -7.50 9.97
CA TYR A 96 11.84 -7.59 8.74
C TYR A 96 12.60 -6.30 8.43
N GLY A 97 12.51 -5.29 9.32
CA GLY A 97 13.19 -4.02 9.11
C GLY A 97 12.40 -3.04 8.24
N TYR A 98 11.13 -3.29 8.02
CA TYR A 98 10.25 -2.44 7.22
C TYR A 98 9.38 -1.59 8.15
N GLU A 99 9.48 -0.27 8.01
CA GLU A 99 8.78 0.67 8.87
C GLU A 99 7.52 1.20 8.19
N THR A 100 6.37 1.09 8.87
CA THR A 100 5.12 1.66 8.37
C THR A 100 5.13 3.16 8.55
N VAL A 101 4.91 3.88 7.46
CA VAL A 101 4.90 5.34 7.43
C VAL A 101 3.48 5.88 7.50
N PHE A 102 2.53 5.19 6.87
CA PHE A 102 1.15 5.65 6.75
C PHE A 102 0.21 4.46 6.55
N THR A 103 -0.96 4.52 7.17
CA THR A 103 -2.02 3.53 6.95
C THR A 103 -3.35 4.25 6.76
N ARG A 104 -4.21 3.68 5.91
CA ARG A 104 -5.55 4.18 5.69
C ARG A 104 -6.50 3.03 5.41
N ASN A 105 -7.63 3.02 6.12
CA ASN A 105 -8.70 2.07 5.86
C ASN A 105 -9.61 2.64 4.76
N SER A 106 -10.04 1.79 3.83
CA SER A 106 -10.78 2.20 2.65
C SER A 106 -12.21 2.71 2.94
N ASP A 107 -12.80 2.34 4.07
CA ASP A 107 -14.13 2.87 4.43
C ASP A 107 -14.06 4.02 5.43
N ASN A 108 -12.88 4.56 5.66
CA ASN A 108 -12.68 5.71 6.53
C ASN A 108 -12.97 6.99 5.75
N THR A 109 -14.25 7.39 5.74
CA THR A 109 -14.71 8.54 4.96
C THR A 109 -14.50 9.87 5.69
N VAL A 110 -14.22 9.83 7.00
CA VAL A 110 -13.96 11.02 7.81
C VAL A 110 -12.50 11.00 8.24
N VAL A 111 -11.76 12.02 7.83
CA VAL A 111 -10.35 12.18 8.20
C VAL A 111 -10.31 12.70 9.65
N SER A 112 -9.83 11.89 10.57
CA SER A 112 -9.63 12.29 11.96
C SER A 112 -8.43 13.21 12.09
N ASP A 113 -8.31 13.92 13.23
CA ASP A 113 -7.13 14.74 13.50
C ASP A 113 -5.85 13.89 13.49
N THR A 114 -5.93 12.66 13.99
CA THR A 114 -4.81 11.73 13.95
C THR A 114 -4.40 11.40 12.52
N ASP A 115 -5.38 11.19 11.63
CA ASP A 115 -5.11 10.91 10.23
C ASP A 115 -4.49 12.12 9.53
N ARG A 116 -4.95 13.33 9.87
CA ARG A 116 -4.36 14.56 9.36
C ARG A 116 -2.90 14.71 9.79
N ASP A 117 -2.63 14.41 11.06
CA ASP A 117 -1.26 14.45 11.59
C ASP A 117 -0.37 13.43 10.87
N ARG A 118 -0.89 12.23 10.62
CA ARG A 118 -0.16 11.20 9.87
C ARG A 118 0.12 11.65 8.43
N ILE A 119 -0.87 12.25 7.78
CA ILE A 119 -0.69 12.77 6.42
C ILE A 119 0.36 13.88 6.41
N ASN A 120 0.31 14.79 7.37
CA ASN A 120 1.29 15.86 7.48
C ASN A 120 2.70 15.31 7.75
N GLN A 121 2.82 14.29 8.58
CA GLN A 121 4.09 13.63 8.83
C GLN A 121 4.62 12.96 7.57
N LEU A 122 3.74 12.30 6.80
CA LEU A 122 4.12 11.68 5.54
C LEU A 122 4.62 12.73 4.54
N LEU A 123 3.92 13.85 4.41
CA LEU A 123 4.33 14.92 3.51
C LEU A 123 5.72 15.46 3.89
N ARG A 124 5.96 15.64 5.18
CA ARG A 124 7.29 16.06 5.67
C ARG A 124 8.35 15.00 5.44
N TYR A 125 7.98 13.73 5.60
CA TYR A 125 8.89 12.60 5.37
C TYR A 125 9.35 12.55 3.91
N LEU A 126 8.45 12.85 2.98
CA LEU A 126 8.72 12.82 1.55
C LEU A 126 9.37 14.11 1.03
N GLU A 127 9.32 15.20 1.78
CA GLU A 127 10.01 16.45 1.44
C GLU A 127 11.50 16.27 1.70
N VAL A 128 12.31 16.69 0.74
CA VAL A 128 13.76 16.59 0.83
C VAL A 128 14.37 17.95 1.10
#